data_ffe2eaea6f816dd527eff03e5bdd2092
#
_entry.id   ffe2eaea6f816dd527eff03e5bdd2092
#
_cell.length_a   1.000
_cell.length_b   1.000
_cell.length_c   1.000
_cell.angle_alpha   90.00
_cell.angle_beta   90.00
_cell.angle_gamma   90.00
#
_symmetry.space_group_name_H-M   'P 1'
#
loop_
_entity.id
_entity.type
_entity.pdbx_description
1 polymer ?
#
loop_
_entity_poly.entity_id
_entity_poly.type
_entity_poly.pdbx_seq_one_letter_code
_entity_poly.pdbx_strand_id
1 'polypeptide(L)'
;MKRYSGFKLLAVDDNEHNLFTLRALVQEHMDVEILEARGGAEALEIAQANPDIDLIILDVQMPEVDGFETAQMLKLRKKTRDIPIIFLTAAFKTGEFQRKGYAVGAVDYLLKPIDDNQFLNKISTYFRLIEKERELNQVLEQKVAQRTAELDQAKQYLENILKNMGEALLVLSPDGVIRQVNPAACKLLGYAEKELLGMSIGDVFEEEGKEQADAFMGTWLEALIRTGALRDIDAAFISKAGERIPILFSRTAVLNAD
;
A
#
# COMPACT_ATOMS: atom_id res chain seq x y z
N MET A 1 -3.02 37.92 -0.66
CA MET A 1 -3.69 36.76 -0.02
C MET A 1 -2.68 36.11 0.88
N LYS A 2 -2.98 35.95 2.17
CA LYS A 2 -2.12 35.21 3.09
C LYS A 2 -2.07 33.76 2.66
N ARG A 3 -0.92 33.16 2.68
CA ARG A 3 -0.65 31.78 2.23
C ARG A 3 -0.93 30.81 3.38
N TYR A 4 -1.20 29.55 3.08
CA TYR A 4 -1.41 28.45 4.04
C TYR A 4 -2.76 28.45 4.77
N SER A 5 -3.85 28.84 4.10
CA SER A 5 -5.20 28.66 4.61
C SER A 5 -5.51 27.18 4.84
N GLY A 6 -6.06 26.87 6.01
CA GLY A 6 -6.39 25.50 6.42
C GLY A 6 -5.25 24.70 7.03
N PHE A 7 -4.07 25.30 7.24
CA PHE A 7 -2.99 24.70 8.04
C PHE A 7 -3.19 24.99 9.53
N LYS A 8 -2.79 24.04 10.41
CA LYS A 8 -2.83 24.16 11.85
C LYS A 8 -1.44 24.06 12.47
N LEU A 9 -1.09 25.01 13.29
CA LEU A 9 0.14 25.07 14.04
C LEU A 9 -0.14 24.96 15.54
N LEU A 10 0.53 24.05 16.23
CA LEU A 10 0.54 24.03 17.70
C LEU A 10 1.82 24.69 18.21
N ALA A 11 1.68 25.80 18.94
CA ALA A 11 2.76 26.48 19.63
C ALA A 11 2.75 26.08 21.11
N VAL A 12 3.90 25.64 21.63
CA VAL A 12 4.06 25.16 23.00
C VAL A 12 5.20 25.90 23.68
N ASP A 13 4.89 26.66 24.71
CA ASP A 13 5.87 27.41 25.54
C ASP A 13 5.21 27.70 26.88
N ASP A 14 5.90 27.57 27.99
CA ASP A 14 5.36 27.86 29.32
C ASP A 14 5.21 29.38 29.61
N ASN A 15 5.83 30.21 28.74
CA ASN A 15 5.76 31.65 28.83
C ASN A 15 4.69 32.22 27.89
N GLU A 16 3.61 32.76 28.44
CA GLU A 16 2.51 33.36 27.66
C GLU A 16 2.97 34.50 26.72
N HIS A 17 4.01 35.23 27.10
CA HIS A 17 4.54 36.30 26.24
C HIS A 17 5.21 35.73 24.96
N ASN A 18 5.87 34.58 25.09
CA ASN A 18 6.43 33.89 23.93
C ASN A 18 5.31 33.37 23.01
N LEU A 19 4.25 32.74 23.57
CA LEU A 19 3.08 32.29 22.79
C LEU A 19 2.41 33.48 22.08
N PHE A 20 2.20 34.58 22.78
CA PHE A 20 1.63 35.78 22.16
C PHE A 20 2.48 36.30 20.99
N THR A 21 3.81 36.34 21.17
CA THR A 21 4.74 36.80 20.11
C THR A 21 4.71 35.87 18.90
N LEU A 22 4.76 34.55 19.12
CA LEU A 22 4.67 33.55 18.04
C LEU A 22 3.34 33.68 17.28
N ARG A 23 2.23 33.78 18.01
CA ARG A 23 0.91 33.97 17.39
C ARG A 23 0.83 35.24 16.56
N ALA A 24 1.26 36.38 17.12
CA ALA A 24 1.23 37.66 16.42
C ALA A 24 2.04 37.59 15.13
N LEU A 25 3.26 37.03 15.19
CA LEU A 25 4.15 36.91 14.05
C LEU A 25 3.56 36.03 12.95
N VAL A 26 2.98 34.87 13.30
CA VAL A 26 2.36 33.97 12.32
C VAL A 26 1.11 34.61 11.72
N GLN A 27 0.21 35.16 12.54
CA GLN A 27 -1.04 35.77 12.08
C GLN A 27 -0.84 37.00 11.19
N GLU A 28 0.26 37.74 11.37
CA GLU A 28 0.61 38.87 10.51
C GLU A 28 0.96 38.43 9.10
N HIS A 29 1.67 37.30 8.95
CA HIS A 29 2.27 36.87 7.68
C HIS A 29 1.57 35.69 7.01
N MET A 30 0.84 34.86 7.76
CA MET A 30 0.24 33.62 7.30
C MET A 30 -1.24 33.52 7.68
N ASP A 31 -1.99 32.71 6.93
CA ASP A 31 -3.38 32.37 7.22
C ASP A 31 -3.44 30.95 7.80
N VAL A 32 -2.97 30.81 9.04
CA VAL A 32 -2.80 29.53 9.74
C VAL A 32 -3.60 29.56 11.04
N GLU A 33 -4.30 28.50 11.35
CA GLU A 33 -4.91 28.29 12.66
C GLU A 33 -3.83 27.97 13.68
N ILE A 34 -3.79 28.74 14.79
CA ILE A 34 -2.79 28.53 15.84
C ILE A 34 -3.49 28.03 17.10
N LEU A 35 -3.04 26.87 17.57
CA LEU A 35 -3.37 26.32 18.87
C LEU A 35 -2.19 26.60 19.81
N GLU A 36 -2.47 26.88 21.07
CA GLU A 36 -1.47 27.22 22.07
C GLU A 36 -1.54 26.25 23.23
N ALA A 37 -0.39 25.83 23.75
CA ALA A 37 -0.25 25.04 24.96
C ALA A 37 0.82 25.63 25.87
N ARG A 38 0.57 25.67 27.17
CA ARG A 38 1.46 26.27 28.22
C ARG A 38 2.41 25.24 28.83
N GLY A 39 2.50 24.05 28.26
CA GLY A 39 3.37 22.99 28.74
C GLY A 39 3.15 21.66 28.02
N GLY A 40 4.01 20.69 28.32
CA GLY A 40 4.01 19.40 27.63
C GLY A 40 2.71 18.60 27.82
N ALA A 41 2.12 18.62 29.03
CA ALA A 41 0.88 17.89 29.27
C ALA A 41 -0.29 18.43 28.45
N GLU A 42 -0.49 19.74 28.41
CA GLU A 42 -1.52 20.41 27.63
C GLU A 42 -1.29 20.20 26.12
N ALA A 43 -0.02 20.25 25.67
CA ALA A 43 0.34 19.98 24.27
C ALA A 43 -0.06 18.56 23.83
N LEU A 44 0.10 17.57 24.70
CA LEU A 44 -0.29 16.18 24.44
C LEU A 44 -1.81 16.02 24.33
N GLU A 45 -2.58 16.71 25.15
CA GLU A 45 -4.04 16.71 25.12
C GLU A 45 -4.56 17.37 23.83
N ILE A 46 -4.06 18.58 23.53
CA ILE A 46 -4.44 19.33 22.32
C ILE A 46 -4.08 18.54 21.06
N ALA A 47 -2.88 18.00 20.96
CA ALA A 47 -2.46 17.22 19.80
C ALA A 47 -3.27 15.92 19.63
N GLN A 48 -3.70 15.30 20.73
CA GLN A 48 -4.56 14.12 20.68
C GLN A 48 -5.99 14.44 20.22
N ALA A 49 -6.51 15.59 20.60
CA ALA A 49 -7.83 16.09 20.23
C ALA A 49 -7.86 16.61 18.78
N ASN A 50 -6.73 17.07 18.25
CA ASN A 50 -6.59 17.68 16.93
C ASN A 50 -5.55 16.92 16.07
N PRO A 51 -5.91 15.76 15.51
CA PRO A 51 -4.98 14.95 14.71
C PRO A 51 -4.64 15.59 13.36
N ASP A 52 -5.26 16.70 13.01
CA ASP A 52 -5.06 17.51 11.82
C ASP A 52 -4.05 18.67 12.01
N ILE A 53 -3.34 18.68 13.16
CA ILE A 53 -2.20 19.58 13.35
C ILE A 53 -1.09 19.23 12.36
N ASP A 54 -0.62 20.26 11.64
CA ASP A 54 0.38 20.13 10.59
C ASP A 54 1.82 20.29 11.07
N LEU A 55 2.01 21.09 12.13
CA LEU A 55 3.34 21.42 12.64
C LEU A 55 3.24 21.75 14.12
N ILE A 56 4.22 21.31 14.89
CA ILE A 56 4.37 21.66 16.30
C ILE A 56 5.65 22.47 16.49
N ILE A 57 5.52 23.63 17.11
CA ILE A 57 6.66 24.44 17.63
C ILE A 57 6.70 24.19 19.14
N LEU A 58 7.79 23.64 19.62
CA LEU A 58 7.89 23.14 20.99
C LEU A 58 9.11 23.72 21.71
N ASP A 59 8.86 24.48 22.78
CA ASP A 59 9.95 24.88 23.65
C ASP A 59 10.56 23.66 24.35
N VAL A 60 11.87 23.66 24.43
CA VAL A 60 12.61 22.60 25.10
C VAL A 60 12.59 22.80 26.63
N GLN A 61 12.70 24.02 27.10
CA GLN A 61 12.84 24.34 28.51
C GLN A 61 11.50 24.70 29.15
N MET A 62 10.76 23.70 29.57
CA MET A 62 9.47 23.86 30.26
C MET A 62 9.50 23.13 31.62
N PRO A 63 8.73 23.62 32.60
CA PRO A 63 8.59 22.94 33.89
C PRO A 63 7.82 21.61 33.74
N GLU A 64 7.97 20.71 34.69
CA GLU A 64 7.31 19.41 34.83
C GLU A 64 7.68 18.41 33.71
N VAL A 65 7.24 18.65 32.52
CA VAL A 65 7.54 17.82 31.33
C VAL A 65 8.26 18.67 30.29
N ASP A 66 9.55 18.36 30.08
CA ASP A 66 10.36 19.10 29.12
C ASP A 66 9.94 18.84 27.65
N GLY A 67 10.46 19.67 26.72
CA GLY A 67 10.10 19.54 25.31
C GLY A 67 10.56 18.23 24.68
N PHE A 68 11.66 17.64 25.15
CA PHE A 68 12.12 16.35 24.62
C PHE A 68 11.23 15.19 25.05
N GLU A 69 10.83 15.19 26.33
CA GLU A 69 9.87 14.21 26.87
C GLU A 69 8.51 14.34 26.17
N THR A 70 8.05 15.58 25.99
CA THR A 70 6.81 15.88 25.25
C THR A 70 6.89 15.33 23.82
N ALA A 71 7.98 15.62 23.08
CA ALA A 71 8.19 15.12 21.73
C ALA A 71 8.23 13.60 21.68
N GLN A 72 8.91 12.94 22.63
CA GLN A 72 8.95 11.49 22.71
C GLN A 72 7.56 10.89 22.90
N MET A 73 6.74 11.47 23.81
CA MET A 73 5.37 11.03 24.04
C MET A 73 4.47 11.22 22.82
N LEU A 74 4.64 12.34 22.08
CA LEU A 74 3.93 12.58 20.82
C LEU A 74 4.31 11.53 19.75
N LYS A 75 5.60 11.24 19.61
CA LYS A 75 6.11 10.28 18.61
C LYS A 75 5.74 8.82 18.90
N LEU A 76 5.46 8.46 20.13
CA LEU A 76 4.99 7.13 20.51
C LEU A 76 3.51 6.87 20.16
N ARG A 77 2.72 7.91 19.94
CA ARG A 77 1.28 7.79 19.71
C ARG A 77 0.97 7.76 18.21
N LYS A 78 0.17 6.80 17.76
CA LYS A 78 -0.17 6.60 16.33
C LYS A 78 -0.77 7.85 15.64
N LYS A 79 -1.53 8.66 16.38
CA LYS A 79 -2.20 9.86 15.83
C LYS A 79 -1.27 11.08 15.66
N THR A 80 -0.20 11.15 16.43
CA THR A 80 0.65 12.34 16.53
C THR A 80 2.09 12.10 16.13
N ARG A 81 2.50 10.83 15.94
CA ARG A 81 3.89 10.46 15.66
C ARG A 81 4.44 11.05 14.36
N ASP A 82 3.55 11.27 13.37
CA ASP A 82 3.95 11.74 12.05
C ASP A 82 3.93 13.27 11.94
N ILE A 83 3.39 14.00 12.95
CA ILE A 83 3.39 15.46 13.00
C ILE A 83 4.85 15.94 13.16
N PRO A 84 5.37 16.80 12.27
CA PRO A 84 6.70 17.36 12.40
C PRO A 84 6.80 18.29 13.61
N ILE A 85 7.95 18.22 14.32
CA ILE A 85 8.21 19.01 15.53
C ILE A 85 9.46 19.84 15.28
N ILE A 86 9.36 21.16 15.51
CA ILE A 86 10.49 22.10 15.53
C ILE A 86 10.71 22.53 16.97
N PHE A 87 11.88 22.30 17.50
CA PHE A 87 12.22 22.78 18.84
C PHE A 87 12.60 24.26 18.87
N LEU A 88 12.16 24.94 19.93
CA LEU A 88 12.70 26.23 20.35
C LEU A 88 13.70 26.02 21.48
N THR A 89 14.89 26.60 21.40
CA THR A 89 15.93 26.41 22.42
C THR A 89 16.80 27.64 22.62
N ALA A 90 17.17 27.92 23.85
CA ALA A 90 18.12 28.98 24.19
C ALA A 90 19.61 28.55 24.02
N ALA A 91 19.89 27.26 23.90
CA ALA A 91 21.25 26.76 23.94
C ALA A 91 21.55 25.74 22.84
N PHE A 92 22.55 26.07 22.00
CA PHE A 92 23.11 25.20 20.96
C PHE A 92 24.47 24.59 21.37
N LYS A 93 24.79 24.51 22.65
CA LYS A 93 26.19 24.40 23.05
C LYS A 93 26.83 23.02 23.07
N THR A 94 26.09 21.94 22.82
CA THR A 94 26.73 20.62 22.73
C THR A 94 26.12 19.76 21.63
N GLY A 95 26.96 18.97 20.92
CA GLY A 95 26.52 18.00 19.92
C GLY A 95 25.61 16.90 20.50
N GLU A 96 25.56 16.74 21.82
CA GLU A 96 24.63 15.86 22.52
C GLU A 96 23.18 16.34 22.45
N PHE A 97 22.97 17.65 22.52
CA PHE A 97 21.65 18.25 22.45
C PHE A 97 20.99 18.03 21.08
N GLN A 98 21.78 18.22 20.02
CA GLN A 98 21.33 17.95 18.65
C GLN A 98 21.01 16.46 18.44
N ARG A 99 21.88 15.57 18.92
CA ARG A 99 21.67 14.12 18.84
C ARG A 99 20.39 13.68 19.56
N LYS A 100 20.14 14.27 20.77
CA LYS A 100 18.93 13.98 21.53
C LYS A 100 17.66 14.41 20.78
N GLY A 101 17.66 15.62 20.19
CA GLY A 101 16.53 16.14 19.42
C GLY A 101 16.20 15.30 18.18
N TYR A 102 17.21 14.94 17.39
CA TYR A 102 16.98 14.04 16.25
C TYR A 102 16.61 12.62 16.66
N ALA A 103 17.16 12.12 17.76
CA ALA A 103 16.81 10.79 18.26
C ALA A 103 15.34 10.65 18.68
N VAL A 104 14.72 11.73 19.15
CA VAL A 104 13.28 11.75 19.47
C VAL A 104 12.39 12.09 18.27
N GLY A 105 12.97 12.25 17.07
CA GLY A 105 12.22 12.46 15.84
C GLY A 105 11.80 13.90 15.55
N ALA A 106 12.46 14.89 16.15
CA ALA A 106 12.29 16.27 15.71
C ALA A 106 12.89 16.50 14.32
N VAL A 107 12.25 17.36 13.56
CA VAL A 107 12.68 17.64 12.17
C VAL A 107 13.65 18.82 12.10
N ASP A 108 13.59 19.74 13.08
CA ASP A 108 14.45 20.94 13.11
C ASP A 108 14.43 21.65 14.47
N TYR A 109 15.18 22.74 14.59
CA TYR A 109 15.18 23.63 15.74
C TYR A 109 15.41 25.09 15.36
N LEU A 110 14.99 25.99 16.27
CA LEU A 110 15.14 27.41 16.22
C LEU A 110 15.78 27.91 17.51
N LEU A 111 16.68 28.89 17.38
CA LEU A 111 17.35 29.51 18.54
C LEU A 111 16.51 30.64 19.09
N LYS A 112 16.47 30.73 20.42
CA LYS A 112 16.03 31.93 21.14
C LYS A 112 17.22 32.86 21.36
N PRO A 113 17.14 34.22 21.14
CA PRO A 113 15.92 34.93 20.73
C PRO A 113 15.54 34.60 19.27
N ILE A 114 14.23 34.51 19.02
CA ILE A 114 13.70 34.13 17.72
C ILE A 114 13.94 35.26 16.73
N ASP A 115 14.60 34.96 15.61
CA ASP A 115 14.65 35.82 14.44
C ASP A 115 13.41 35.60 13.59
N ASP A 116 12.62 36.66 13.37
CA ASP A 116 11.34 36.59 12.68
C ASP A 116 11.45 35.98 11.28
N ASN A 117 12.50 36.37 10.53
CA ASN A 117 12.71 35.87 9.17
C ASN A 117 13.09 34.40 9.16
N GLN A 118 13.96 33.97 10.07
CA GLN A 118 14.33 32.55 10.18
C GLN A 118 13.11 31.69 10.57
N PHE A 119 12.32 32.16 11.52
CA PHE A 119 11.11 31.49 11.97
C PHE A 119 10.10 31.33 10.83
N LEU A 120 9.73 32.44 10.18
CA LEU A 120 8.76 32.41 9.07
C LEU A 120 9.25 31.57 7.87
N ASN A 121 10.54 31.65 7.55
CA ASN A 121 11.14 30.85 6.48
C ASN A 121 11.08 29.35 6.79
N LYS A 122 11.39 28.95 8.04
CA LYS A 122 11.31 27.54 8.44
C LYS A 122 9.88 27.02 8.38
N ILE A 123 8.93 27.72 9.01
CA ILE A 123 7.51 27.32 8.96
C ILE A 123 7.02 27.24 7.52
N SER A 124 7.29 28.23 6.70
CA SER A 124 6.93 28.22 5.28
C SER A 124 7.51 27.03 4.52
N THR A 125 8.73 26.62 4.86
CA THR A 125 9.39 25.47 4.25
C THR A 125 8.68 24.17 4.61
N TYR A 126 8.35 23.98 5.90
CA TYR A 126 7.64 22.79 6.34
C TYR A 126 6.20 22.72 5.82
N PHE A 127 5.47 23.83 5.83
CA PHE A 127 4.14 23.86 5.24
C PHE A 127 4.15 23.53 3.74
N ARG A 128 5.14 24.04 3.00
CA ARG A 128 5.30 23.68 1.59
C ARG A 128 5.62 22.20 1.37
N LEU A 129 6.42 21.60 2.26
CA LEU A 129 6.70 20.16 2.19
C LEU A 129 5.44 19.32 2.46
N ILE A 130 4.68 19.69 3.49
CA ILE A 130 3.40 19.04 3.84
C ILE A 130 2.38 19.20 2.70
N GLU A 131 2.27 20.38 2.11
CA GLU A 131 1.42 20.64 0.94
C GLU A 131 1.78 19.71 -0.23
N LYS A 132 3.08 19.60 -0.53
CA LYS A 132 3.58 18.71 -1.59
C LYS A 132 3.34 17.24 -1.30
N GLU A 133 3.52 16.82 -0.07
CA GLU A 133 3.21 15.45 0.35
C GLU A 133 1.71 15.14 0.20
N ARG A 134 0.83 16.05 0.60
CA ARG A 134 -0.62 15.92 0.41
C ARG A 134 -1.01 15.83 -1.07
N GLU A 135 -0.45 16.71 -1.92
CA GLU A 135 -0.66 16.67 -3.37
C GLU A 135 -0.23 15.34 -3.97
N LEU A 136 0.97 14.84 -3.58
CA LEU A 136 1.51 13.59 -4.08
C LEU A 136 0.64 12.39 -3.66
N ASN A 137 0.23 12.33 -2.39
CA ASN A 137 -0.64 11.29 -1.86
C ASN A 137 -1.99 11.27 -2.60
N GLN A 138 -2.57 12.43 -2.85
CA GLN A 138 -3.83 12.56 -3.59
C GLN A 138 -3.70 12.04 -5.04
N VAL A 139 -2.60 12.37 -5.72
CA VAL A 139 -2.31 11.84 -7.07
C VAL A 139 -2.10 10.32 -7.04
N LEU A 140 -1.41 9.82 -6.01
CA LEU A 140 -1.15 8.40 -5.86
C LEU A 140 -2.44 7.61 -5.62
N GLU A 141 -3.31 8.11 -4.73
CA GLU A 141 -4.63 7.50 -4.47
C GLU A 141 -5.49 7.43 -5.73
N GLN A 142 -5.52 8.51 -6.52
CA GLN A 142 -6.24 8.53 -7.81
C GLN A 142 -5.66 7.50 -8.79
N LYS A 143 -4.33 7.39 -8.88
CA LYS A 143 -3.67 6.41 -9.74
C LYS A 143 -3.95 4.97 -9.31
N VAL A 144 -3.92 4.70 -7.99
CA VAL A 144 -4.25 3.38 -7.45
C VAL A 144 -5.69 3.02 -7.79
N ALA A 145 -6.63 3.93 -7.54
CA ALA A 145 -8.05 3.70 -7.87
C ALA A 145 -8.26 3.43 -9.37
N GLN A 146 -7.60 4.20 -10.25
CA GLN A 146 -7.68 4.00 -11.69
C GLN A 146 -7.12 2.62 -12.10
N ARG A 147 -5.93 2.25 -11.60
CA ARG A 147 -5.31 0.96 -11.94
C ARG A 147 -6.11 -0.23 -11.41
N THR A 148 -6.72 -0.09 -10.25
CA THR A 148 -7.60 -1.14 -9.72
C THR A 148 -8.82 -1.32 -10.62
N ALA A 149 -9.45 -0.24 -11.06
CA ALA A 149 -10.59 -0.31 -11.97
C ALA A 149 -10.22 -0.91 -13.35
N GLU A 150 -9.06 -0.51 -13.91
CA GLU A 150 -8.54 -1.09 -15.17
C GLU A 150 -8.29 -2.61 -15.03
N LEU A 151 -7.71 -3.04 -13.91
CA LEU A 151 -7.44 -4.44 -13.62
C LEU A 151 -8.73 -5.26 -13.50
N ASP A 152 -9.72 -4.72 -12.79
CA ASP A 152 -11.03 -5.38 -12.63
C ASP A 152 -11.75 -5.51 -13.97
N GLN A 153 -11.71 -4.48 -14.82
CA GLN A 153 -12.28 -4.55 -16.17
C GLN A 153 -11.58 -5.60 -17.04
N ALA A 154 -10.25 -5.63 -17.03
CA ALA A 154 -9.48 -6.61 -17.78
C ALA A 154 -9.78 -8.05 -17.30
N LYS A 155 -9.87 -8.25 -15.97
CA LYS A 155 -10.25 -9.52 -15.37
C LYS A 155 -11.65 -9.96 -15.81
N GLN A 156 -12.64 -9.09 -15.73
CA GLN A 156 -14.01 -9.39 -16.17
C GLN A 156 -14.07 -9.71 -17.66
N TYR A 157 -13.31 -8.99 -18.47
CA TYR A 157 -13.22 -9.25 -19.90
C TYR A 157 -12.68 -10.65 -20.19
N LEU A 158 -11.57 -11.03 -19.53
CA LEU A 158 -11.00 -12.38 -19.66
C LEU A 158 -11.96 -13.48 -19.17
N GLU A 159 -12.61 -13.27 -18.01
CA GLU A 159 -13.62 -14.22 -17.52
C GLU A 159 -14.78 -14.38 -18.47
N ASN A 160 -15.24 -13.30 -19.12
CA ASN A 160 -16.29 -13.35 -20.13
C ASN A 160 -15.85 -14.10 -21.37
N ILE A 161 -14.60 -13.92 -21.82
CA ILE A 161 -14.03 -14.71 -22.95
C ILE A 161 -14.07 -16.20 -22.57
N LEU A 162 -13.51 -16.57 -21.41
CA LEU A 162 -13.45 -17.96 -20.95
C LEU A 162 -14.84 -18.60 -20.82
N LYS A 163 -15.82 -17.85 -20.31
CA LYS A 163 -17.20 -18.31 -20.17
C LYS A 163 -17.92 -18.55 -21.49
N ASN A 164 -17.61 -17.73 -22.50
CA ASN A 164 -18.27 -17.78 -23.81
C ASN A 164 -17.48 -18.57 -24.87
N MET A 165 -16.31 -19.11 -24.53
CA MET A 165 -15.60 -20.02 -25.41
C MET A 165 -16.43 -21.27 -25.66
N GLY A 166 -16.60 -21.62 -26.93
CA GLY A 166 -17.28 -22.87 -27.34
C GLY A 166 -16.41 -24.12 -27.16
N GLU A 167 -15.11 -23.93 -27.04
CA GLU A 167 -14.14 -25.02 -26.86
C GLU A 167 -13.89 -25.29 -25.36
N ALA A 168 -13.74 -26.54 -25.01
CA ALA A 168 -13.41 -26.95 -23.65
C ALA A 168 -11.99 -26.52 -23.29
N LEU A 169 -11.83 -25.78 -22.23
CA LEU A 169 -10.54 -25.35 -21.69
C LEU A 169 -10.34 -25.97 -20.30
N LEU A 170 -9.20 -26.64 -20.13
CA LEU A 170 -8.71 -27.14 -18.85
C LEU A 170 -7.30 -26.59 -18.60
N VAL A 171 -7.07 -26.02 -17.43
CA VAL A 171 -5.73 -25.59 -16.99
C VAL A 171 -5.24 -26.57 -15.95
N LEU A 172 -4.05 -27.10 -16.16
CA LEU A 172 -3.46 -28.14 -15.33
C LEU A 172 -2.23 -27.61 -14.62
N SER A 173 -1.98 -28.10 -13.41
CA SER A 173 -0.68 -27.97 -12.75
C SER A 173 0.34 -28.93 -13.37
N PRO A 174 1.65 -28.75 -13.12
CA PRO A 174 2.70 -29.62 -13.69
C PRO A 174 2.53 -31.12 -13.35
N ASP A 175 1.92 -31.43 -12.22
CA ASP A 175 1.57 -32.78 -11.75
C ASP A 175 0.26 -33.32 -12.33
N GLY A 176 -0.34 -32.61 -13.30
CA GLY A 176 -1.55 -33.07 -14.01
C GLY A 176 -2.86 -32.86 -13.27
N VAL A 177 -2.88 -32.07 -12.19
CA VAL A 177 -4.11 -31.75 -11.46
C VAL A 177 -4.83 -30.59 -12.10
N ILE A 178 -6.15 -30.71 -12.28
CA ILE A 178 -7.01 -29.69 -12.88
C ILE A 178 -7.13 -28.50 -11.90
N ARG A 179 -6.69 -27.32 -12.33
CA ARG A 179 -6.71 -26.08 -11.55
C ARG A 179 -7.81 -25.11 -11.99
N GLN A 180 -8.17 -25.15 -13.26
CA GLN A 180 -9.23 -24.29 -13.79
C GLN A 180 -9.91 -24.96 -14.97
N VAL A 181 -11.20 -24.73 -15.14
CA VAL A 181 -12.00 -25.21 -16.28
C VAL A 181 -12.96 -24.11 -16.72
N ASN A 182 -13.34 -24.13 -17.99
CA ASN A 182 -14.40 -23.24 -18.48
C ASN A 182 -15.76 -24.01 -18.54
N PRO A 183 -16.90 -23.30 -18.70
CA PRO A 183 -18.20 -23.93 -18.78
C PRO A 183 -18.36 -24.94 -19.91
N ALA A 184 -17.65 -24.75 -21.03
CA ALA A 184 -17.66 -25.72 -22.13
C ALA A 184 -17.05 -27.06 -21.73
N ALA A 185 -15.95 -27.06 -20.97
CA ALA A 185 -15.35 -28.26 -20.42
C ALA A 185 -16.30 -28.97 -19.45
N CYS A 186 -16.94 -28.24 -18.53
CA CYS A 186 -17.94 -28.81 -17.63
C CYS A 186 -19.10 -29.46 -18.39
N LYS A 187 -19.60 -28.79 -19.41
CA LYS A 187 -20.68 -29.30 -20.26
C LYS A 187 -20.26 -30.55 -21.05
N LEU A 188 -19.05 -30.53 -21.60
CA LEU A 188 -18.50 -31.63 -22.39
C LEU A 188 -18.30 -32.87 -21.53
N LEU A 189 -17.69 -32.70 -20.36
CA LEU A 189 -17.35 -33.81 -19.46
C LEU A 189 -18.50 -34.26 -18.57
N GLY A 190 -19.57 -33.47 -18.42
CA GLY A 190 -20.72 -33.79 -17.56
C GLY A 190 -20.45 -33.64 -16.06
N TYR A 191 -19.38 -32.98 -15.68
CA TYR A 191 -19.03 -32.71 -14.27
C TYR A 191 -19.33 -31.25 -13.90
N ALA A 192 -19.66 -31.01 -12.63
CA ALA A 192 -19.67 -29.65 -12.11
C ALA A 192 -18.22 -29.15 -11.94
N GLU A 193 -18.00 -27.82 -12.06
CA GLU A 193 -16.68 -27.21 -11.90
C GLU A 193 -15.96 -27.66 -10.62
N LYS A 194 -16.70 -27.67 -9.48
CA LYS A 194 -16.15 -28.05 -8.17
C LYS A 194 -15.71 -29.55 -8.10
N GLU A 195 -16.25 -30.38 -8.95
CA GLU A 195 -15.88 -31.81 -9.02
C GLU A 195 -14.61 -31.99 -9.85
N LEU A 196 -14.43 -31.16 -10.90
CA LEU A 196 -13.23 -31.19 -11.74
C LEU A 196 -12.02 -30.57 -11.07
N LEU A 197 -12.23 -29.52 -10.28
CA LEU A 197 -11.12 -28.85 -9.59
C LEU A 197 -10.45 -29.76 -8.56
N GLY A 198 -9.16 -29.99 -8.73
CA GLY A 198 -8.38 -30.91 -7.89
C GLY A 198 -8.36 -32.37 -8.36
N MET A 199 -9.13 -32.73 -9.40
CA MET A 199 -9.10 -34.03 -10.01
C MET A 199 -7.85 -34.21 -10.88
N SER A 200 -7.35 -35.43 -11.00
CA SER A 200 -6.29 -35.72 -11.97
C SER A 200 -6.84 -35.70 -13.39
N ILE A 201 -6.13 -35.15 -14.33
CA ILE A 201 -6.52 -35.22 -15.74
C ILE A 201 -6.61 -36.66 -16.23
N GLY A 202 -5.82 -37.59 -15.69
CA GLY A 202 -5.87 -39.02 -16.00
C GLY A 202 -7.20 -39.69 -15.68
N ASP A 203 -8.01 -39.11 -14.80
CA ASP A 203 -9.33 -39.63 -14.45
C ASP A 203 -10.39 -39.37 -15.53
N VAL A 204 -10.15 -38.41 -16.40
CA VAL A 204 -11.08 -37.96 -17.46
C VAL A 204 -10.49 -37.99 -18.88
N PHE A 205 -9.26 -38.48 -19.02
CA PHE A 205 -8.54 -38.48 -20.28
C PHE A 205 -7.98 -39.85 -20.61
N GLU A 206 -8.21 -40.32 -21.84
CA GLU A 206 -7.74 -41.60 -22.34
C GLU A 206 -6.93 -41.39 -23.65
N GLU A 207 -5.77 -42.04 -23.72
CA GLU A 207 -4.96 -42.12 -24.95
C GLU A 207 -5.00 -43.55 -25.50
N GLU A 208 -5.16 -43.67 -26.79
CA GLU A 208 -5.21 -44.96 -27.45
C GLU A 208 -3.88 -45.72 -27.28
N GLY A 209 -3.94 -46.92 -26.65
CA GLY A 209 -2.79 -47.83 -26.55
C GLY A 209 -1.90 -47.70 -25.32
N LYS A 210 -2.25 -46.83 -24.33
CA LYS A 210 -1.48 -46.67 -23.08
C LYS A 210 -2.37 -46.84 -21.82
N GLU A 211 -1.78 -47.38 -20.75
CA GLU A 211 -2.45 -47.38 -19.45
C GLU A 211 -2.56 -45.96 -18.89
N GLN A 212 -3.67 -45.64 -18.22
CA GLN A 212 -4.09 -44.29 -17.80
C GLN A 212 -3.03 -43.47 -17.07
N ALA A 213 -2.18 -44.12 -16.26
CA ALA A 213 -1.16 -43.42 -15.45
C ALA A 213 0.10 -43.02 -16.22
N ASP A 214 0.50 -43.81 -17.25
CA ASP A 214 1.73 -43.60 -18.01
C ASP A 214 1.56 -42.62 -19.17
N ALA A 215 0.34 -42.45 -19.68
CA ALA A 215 0.05 -41.62 -20.84
C ALA A 215 0.33 -40.14 -20.58
N PHE A 216 0.07 -39.65 -19.40
CA PHE A 216 0.15 -38.20 -19.11
C PHE A 216 1.51 -37.72 -18.62
N MET A 217 2.20 -38.53 -17.78
CA MET A 217 3.40 -38.04 -17.05
C MET A 217 4.76 -38.36 -17.73
N GLY A 218 4.86 -39.36 -18.57
CA GLY A 218 6.16 -39.81 -19.08
C GLY A 218 6.63 -39.13 -20.35
N THR A 219 5.93 -39.34 -21.46
CA THR A 219 6.39 -38.90 -22.79
C THR A 219 5.91 -37.51 -23.20
N TRP A 220 4.81 -37.07 -22.66
CA TRP A 220 4.13 -35.84 -23.07
C TRP A 220 4.69 -34.60 -22.40
N LEU A 221 5.01 -34.69 -21.12
CA LEU A 221 5.59 -33.57 -20.39
C LEU A 221 6.98 -33.25 -20.94
N GLU A 222 7.81 -34.29 -21.23
CA GLU A 222 9.11 -34.11 -21.85
C GLU A 222 9.02 -33.54 -23.27
N ALA A 223 8.06 -34.04 -24.09
CA ALA A 223 7.84 -33.50 -25.44
C ALA A 223 7.33 -32.06 -25.38
N LEU A 224 6.42 -31.72 -24.46
CA LEU A 224 5.91 -30.37 -24.26
C LEU A 224 6.98 -29.39 -23.80
N ILE A 225 7.82 -29.79 -22.84
CA ILE A 225 8.95 -28.97 -22.37
C ILE A 225 9.94 -28.73 -23.52
N ARG A 226 10.17 -29.71 -24.36
CA ARG A 226 11.13 -29.60 -25.47
C ARG A 226 10.62 -28.81 -26.67
N THR A 227 9.32 -28.93 -27.01
CA THR A 227 8.74 -28.36 -28.26
C THR A 227 7.82 -27.17 -28.01
N GLY A 228 7.42 -26.92 -26.77
CA GLY A 228 6.51 -25.84 -26.37
C GLY A 228 5.04 -26.05 -26.74
N ALA A 229 4.71 -27.00 -27.62
CA ALA A 229 3.35 -27.32 -28.01
C ALA A 229 3.22 -28.74 -28.56
N LEU A 230 2.07 -29.36 -28.39
CA LEU A 230 1.67 -30.63 -28.99
C LEU A 230 0.39 -30.40 -29.79
N ARG A 231 0.31 -31.00 -31.01
CA ARG A 231 -0.85 -30.89 -31.90
C ARG A 231 -1.19 -32.26 -32.50
N ASP A 232 -2.46 -32.42 -32.85
CA ASP A 232 -3.01 -33.54 -33.63
C ASP A 232 -2.78 -34.93 -33.02
N ILE A 233 -3.20 -35.10 -31.77
CA ILE A 233 -3.13 -36.40 -31.08
C ILE A 233 -4.52 -36.98 -30.95
N ASP A 234 -4.65 -38.23 -31.38
CA ASP A 234 -5.88 -39.00 -31.23
C ASP A 234 -6.06 -39.41 -29.73
N ALA A 235 -6.96 -38.69 -29.09
CA ALA A 235 -7.27 -38.89 -27.69
C ALA A 235 -8.76 -38.74 -27.43
N ALA A 236 -9.21 -39.20 -26.29
CA ALA A 236 -10.60 -39.08 -25.89
C ALA A 236 -10.72 -38.58 -24.46
N PHE A 237 -11.77 -37.82 -24.18
CA PHE A 237 -12.23 -37.61 -22.83
C PHE A 237 -13.25 -38.69 -22.44
N ILE A 238 -13.22 -39.04 -21.17
CA ILE A 238 -14.24 -39.88 -20.57
C ILE A 238 -15.16 -39.00 -19.75
N SER A 239 -16.43 -38.94 -20.14
CA SER A 239 -17.42 -38.15 -19.40
C SER A 239 -17.80 -38.85 -18.09
N LYS A 240 -18.46 -38.09 -17.19
CA LYS A 240 -19.02 -38.63 -15.92
C LYS A 240 -19.99 -39.80 -16.16
N ALA A 241 -20.64 -39.88 -17.33
CA ALA A 241 -21.51 -40.97 -17.72
C ALA A 241 -20.75 -42.18 -18.29
N GLY A 242 -19.41 -42.11 -18.40
CA GLY A 242 -18.60 -43.16 -19.00
C GLY A 242 -18.56 -43.12 -20.55
N GLU A 243 -19.06 -42.04 -21.17
CA GLU A 243 -19.02 -41.89 -22.62
C GLU A 243 -17.63 -41.49 -23.08
N ARG A 244 -17.11 -42.17 -24.10
CA ARG A 244 -15.85 -41.82 -24.75
C ARG A 244 -16.09 -40.72 -25.81
N ILE A 245 -15.55 -39.52 -25.56
CA ILE A 245 -15.68 -38.35 -26.41
C ILE A 245 -14.38 -38.18 -27.16
N PRO A 246 -14.29 -38.50 -28.47
CA PRO A 246 -13.08 -38.28 -29.24
C PRO A 246 -12.81 -36.80 -29.35
N ILE A 247 -11.55 -36.40 -29.16
CA ILE A 247 -11.13 -35.01 -29.18
C ILE A 247 -9.89 -34.83 -30.06
N LEU A 248 -9.90 -33.72 -30.81
CA LEU A 248 -8.68 -33.15 -31.34
C LEU A 248 -8.21 -32.09 -30.41
N PHE A 249 -7.06 -32.25 -29.76
CA PHE A 249 -6.61 -31.25 -28.81
C PHE A 249 -5.25 -30.66 -29.15
N SER A 250 -5.11 -29.38 -28.83
CA SER A 250 -3.84 -28.69 -28.80
C SER A 250 -3.43 -28.35 -27.38
N ARG A 251 -2.16 -28.46 -27.08
CA ARG A 251 -1.61 -28.19 -25.75
C ARG A 251 -0.48 -27.19 -25.82
N THR A 252 -0.51 -26.21 -24.91
CA THR A 252 0.52 -25.19 -24.78
C THR A 252 0.96 -25.09 -23.33
N ALA A 253 2.27 -25.10 -23.09
CA ALA A 253 2.82 -24.78 -21.78
C ALA A 253 2.87 -23.25 -21.60
N VAL A 254 2.29 -22.77 -20.51
CA VAL A 254 2.48 -21.37 -20.06
C VAL A 254 3.52 -21.42 -18.96
N LEU A 255 4.72 -20.93 -19.22
CA LEU A 255 5.76 -20.76 -18.24
C LEU A 255 5.56 -19.41 -17.57
N ASN A 256 5.32 -19.40 -16.26
CA ASN A 256 5.40 -18.18 -15.49
C ASN A 256 6.90 -17.81 -15.41
N ALA A 257 7.25 -16.61 -15.84
CA ALA A 257 8.54 -16.03 -15.53
C ALA A 257 8.47 -15.62 -14.05
N ASP A 258 9.22 -16.31 -13.18
CA ASP A 258 9.52 -15.87 -11.82
C ASP A 258 10.45 -14.66 -11.86
#